data_72ff6f309e45acd0bf432de115481630
#
_entry.id   72ff6f309e45acd0bf432de115481630
#
_cell.length_a   1.000
_cell.length_b   1.000
_cell.length_c   1.000
_cell.angle_alpha   90.00
_cell.angle_beta   90.00
_cell.angle_gamma   90.00
#
_symmetry.space_group_name_H-M   'P 1'
#
loop_
_entity.id
_entity.type
_entity.pdbx_description
1 polymer ?
#
loop_
_entity_poly.entity_id
_entity_poly.type
_entity_poly.pdbx_seq_one_letter_code
_entity_poly.pdbx_strand_id
1 'polypeptide(L)'
;MNYKALILALSLGCIATTADAKKKKTSGNPIFQGWYADPEGAVLDGKYWVFPTFSAPYDEQLHFDAFSSKDLVNCTKHENVITKADIPWLRRALWAPAIIEANGKFYLFFGGNDVHEGEVGGIGVAVSDRPEGPYKDALGKPLINEIVNGAQPIDQFVFRDDDGQYYMFYGGWRHCNVCKLSPDLLSIVPWEDGQKFHEITPSKEYVEGPFMLKRNGKYYFMWSQGGWTGPDYCVAYAISDSPFGPFTLKGKILQRDESIARGAGHHSVIQVPGKDEYYIIYHRRPLEERDGNHRVTCIDKLVFNEDGTIQPVKMTFEGVKKSKIRK
;
A
#
# COMPACT_ATOMS: atom_id res chain seq x y z
N MET A 1 -50.81 8.09 62.25
CA MET A 1 -49.45 7.57 62.34
C MET A 1 -48.77 7.81 60.98
N ASN A 2 -47.89 8.81 60.94
CA ASN A 2 -47.21 9.25 59.70
C ASN A 2 -45.86 8.59 59.64
N TYR A 3 -45.60 7.76 58.55
CA TYR A 3 -44.28 7.27 58.23
C TYR A 3 -43.69 8.15 57.13
N LYS A 4 -42.69 8.96 57.48
CA LYS A 4 -41.81 9.62 56.46
C LYS A 4 -40.76 8.65 56.01
N ALA A 5 -40.79 8.30 54.72
CA ALA A 5 -39.72 7.56 54.09
C ALA A 5 -38.56 8.53 53.74
N LEU A 6 -37.39 8.21 54.26
CA LEU A 6 -36.16 8.93 54.00
C LEU A 6 -35.50 8.31 52.74
N ILE A 7 -35.45 9.03 51.61
CA ILE A 7 -34.75 8.62 50.41
C ILE A 7 -33.30 9.09 50.54
N LEU A 8 -32.40 8.12 50.68
CA LEU A 8 -30.95 8.34 50.66
C LEU A 8 -30.44 8.27 49.21
N ALA A 9 -30.09 9.42 48.61
CA ALA A 9 -29.51 9.46 47.29
C ALA A 9 -27.99 9.15 47.39
N LEU A 10 -27.59 7.97 46.94
CA LEU A 10 -26.16 7.63 46.71
C LEU A 10 -25.72 8.25 45.39
N SER A 11 -24.92 9.31 45.48
CA SER A 11 -24.19 9.84 44.34
C SER A 11 -22.97 8.94 44.04
N LEU A 12 -23.05 8.08 43.02
CA LEU A 12 -21.87 7.41 42.48
C LEU A 12 -21.01 8.45 41.73
N GLY A 13 -19.95 8.88 42.37
CA GLY A 13 -18.91 9.66 41.72
C GLY A 13 -18.15 8.74 40.71
N CYS A 14 -18.36 8.94 39.41
CA CYS A 14 -17.49 8.40 38.40
C CYS A 14 -16.09 9.02 38.53
N ILE A 15 -15.16 8.29 39.15
CA ILE A 15 -13.74 8.61 39.07
C ILE A 15 -13.29 8.21 37.66
N ALA A 16 -13.25 9.19 36.76
CA ALA A 16 -12.57 9.02 35.47
C ALA A 16 -11.06 8.87 35.73
N THR A 17 -10.59 7.65 35.76
CA THR A 17 -9.15 7.38 35.73
C THR A 17 -8.65 7.79 34.34
N THR A 18 -8.02 8.95 34.21
CA THR A 18 -7.21 9.31 33.08
C THR A 18 -6.01 8.35 33.07
N ALA A 19 -6.10 7.28 32.29
CA ALA A 19 -4.96 6.45 32.00
C ALA A 19 -3.96 7.33 31.24
N ASP A 20 -2.84 7.66 31.88
CA ASP A 20 -1.70 8.31 31.26
C ASP A 20 -1.24 7.40 30.11
N ALA A 21 -1.64 7.72 28.88
CA ALA A 21 -1.22 7.00 27.68
C ALA A 21 0.31 7.18 27.58
N LYS A 22 1.08 6.20 28.05
CA LYS A 22 2.53 6.17 27.89
C LYS A 22 2.85 6.50 26.44
N LYS A 23 3.56 7.60 26.19
CA LYS A 23 3.99 8.01 24.84
C LYS A 23 4.70 6.84 24.18
N LYS A 24 4.14 6.36 23.09
CA LYS A 24 4.75 5.28 22.29
C LYS A 24 6.17 5.69 21.89
N LYS A 25 7.15 4.81 22.10
CA LYS A 25 8.55 5.01 21.72
C LYS A 25 8.80 4.57 20.27
N THR A 26 8.06 3.58 19.81
CA THR A 26 8.12 2.98 18.47
C THR A 26 6.72 2.80 17.92
N SER A 27 6.61 2.54 16.61
CA SER A 27 5.31 2.29 15.95
C SER A 27 4.62 1.03 16.48
N GLY A 28 5.39 0.03 16.85
CA GLY A 28 4.91 -1.34 16.92
C GLY A 28 4.70 -1.92 15.52
N ASN A 29 4.60 -3.23 15.43
CA ASN A 29 4.15 -3.96 14.27
C ASN A 29 3.12 -5.00 14.73
N PRO A 30 1.84 -4.88 14.29
CA PRO A 30 1.32 -3.96 13.25
C PRO A 30 1.33 -2.49 13.67
N ILE A 31 1.42 -1.58 12.67
CA ILE A 31 1.45 -0.13 12.90
C ILE A 31 0.09 0.44 13.30
N PHE A 32 -0.98 -0.25 12.94
CA PHE A 32 -2.37 0.03 13.37
C PHE A 32 -3.15 -1.29 13.50
N GLN A 33 -4.27 -1.26 14.20
CA GLN A 33 -5.09 -2.44 14.44
C GLN A 33 -5.99 -2.75 13.25
N GLY A 34 -6.34 -4.01 13.08
CA GLY A 34 -7.21 -4.54 12.02
C GLY A 34 -6.43 -5.37 10.99
N TRP A 35 -7.19 -6.03 10.14
CA TRP A 35 -6.64 -6.80 9.03
C TRP A 35 -6.53 -5.89 7.80
N TYR A 36 -5.30 -5.57 7.44
CA TYR A 36 -4.97 -4.68 6.33
C TYR A 36 -3.77 -5.21 5.57
N ALA A 37 -3.89 -5.23 4.26
CA ALA A 37 -2.88 -5.76 3.35
C ALA A 37 -2.47 -4.74 2.27
N ASP A 38 -1.54 -5.12 1.42
CA ASP A 38 -1.16 -4.42 0.20
C ASP A 38 -0.95 -2.90 0.43
N PRO A 39 -0.12 -2.51 1.41
CA PRO A 39 -0.04 -1.13 1.85
C PRO A 39 0.77 -0.26 0.89
N GLU A 40 0.17 0.81 0.42
CA GLU A 40 0.88 1.90 -0.25
C GLU A 40 1.22 3.00 0.75
N GLY A 41 2.51 3.27 0.90
CA GLY A 41 3.04 4.35 1.73
C GLY A 41 3.47 5.55 0.91
N ALA A 42 3.09 6.75 1.35
CA ALA A 42 3.44 8.00 0.69
C ALA A 42 3.72 9.12 1.68
N VAL A 43 4.40 10.17 1.20
CA VAL A 43 4.52 11.44 1.92
C VAL A 43 3.67 12.46 1.17
N LEU A 44 2.56 12.87 1.77
CA LEU A 44 1.59 13.80 1.17
C LEU A 44 1.25 14.87 2.20
N ASP A 45 1.12 16.11 1.76
CA ASP A 45 0.78 17.25 2.62
C ASP A 45 1.58 17.30 3.94
N GLY A 46 2.90 17.03 3.85
CA GLY A 46 3.82 17.06 4.99
C GLY A 46 3.57 16.01 6.07
N LYS A 47 2.89 14.93 5.76
CA LYS A 47 2.65 13.76 6.63
C LYS A 47 3.02 12.48 5.90
N TYR A 48 3.29 11.43 6.67
CA TYR A 48 3.32 10.06 6.20
C TYR A 48 1.91 9.53 6.11
N TRP A 49 1.61 8.84 5.02
CA TRP A 49 0.32 8.20 4.76
C TRP A 49 0.51 6.74 4.44
N VAL A 50 -0.45 5.92 4.80
CA VAL A 50 -0.55 4.52 4.39
C VAL A 50 -1.99 4.26 3.96
N PHE A 51 -2.13 3.76 2.74
CA PHE A 51 -3.38 3.33 2.13
C PHE A 51 -3.32 1.82 1.97
N PRO A 52 -4.02 1.03 2.76
CA PRO A 52 -4.03 -0.41 2.64
C PRO A 52 -5.34 -0.95 2.06
N THR A 53 -5.30 -2.18 1.55
CA THR A 53 -6.50 -2.99 1.31
C THR A 53 -7.13 -3.39 2.65
N PHE A 54 -8.44 -3.25 2.80
CA PHE A 54 -9.18 -3.89 3.88
C PHE A 54 -9.19 -5.41 3.65
N SER A 55 -8.44 -6.15 4.47
CA SER A 55 -8.16 -7.57 4.25
C SER A 55 -9.25 -8.45 4.86
N ALA A 56 -10.23 -8.79 4.05
CA ALA A 56 -11.44 -9.56 4.39
C ALA A 56 -11.82 -10.47 3.21
N PRO A 57 -12.85 -11.32 3.29
CA PRO A 57 -13.42 -11.96 2.12
C PRO A 57 -13.79 -10.95 1.03
N TYR A 58 -13.65 -11.30 -0.24
CA TYR A 58 -13.78 -10.39 -1.38
C TYR A 58 -15.10 -9.61 -1.42
N ASP A 59 -16.20 -10.21 -1.00
CA ASP A 59 -17.51 -9.56 -0.95
C ASP A 59 -17.59 -8.46 0.13
N GLU A 60 -16.68 -8.44 1.08
CA GLU A 60 -16.59 -7.47 2.16
C GLU A 60 -15.57 -6.36 1.87
N GLN A 61 -14.72 -6.54 0.86
CA GLN A 61 -13.71 -5.55 0.44
C GLN A 61 -14.36 -4.45 -0.40
N LEU A 62 -15.07 -3.54 0.25
CA LEU A 62 -15.94 -2.54 -0.37
C LEU A 62 -15.53 -1.10 -0.05
N HIS A 63 -14.42 -0.90 0.64
CA HIS A 63 -13.92 0.42 1.02
C HIS A 63 -12.41 0.40 1.24
N PHE A 64 -11.81 1.58 1.18
CA PHE A 64 -10.49 1.81 1.76
C PHE A 64 -10.59 2.76 2.97
N ASP A 65 -9.81 2.43 3.97
CA ASP A 65 -9.37 3.35 5.01
C ASP A 65 -7.99 3.90 4.66
N ALA A 66 -7.62 5.05 5.24
CA ALA A 66 -6.26 5.56 5.17
C ALA A 66 -5.75 5.89 6.57
N PHE A 67 -4.44 5.90 6.72
CA PHE A 67 -3.79 6.20 7.98
C PHE A 67 -2.73 7.27 7.77
N SER A 68 -2.75 8.32 8.59
CA SER A 68 -1.75 9.38 8.53
C SER A 68 -0.93 9.46 9.81
N SER A 69 0.33 9.89 9.68
CA SER A 69 1.22 10.11 10.82
C SER A 69 2.17 11.27 10.57
N LYS A 70 2.45 12.04 11.61
CA LYS A 70 3.48 13.09 11.58
C LYS A 70 4.87 12.57 11.95
N ASP A 71 4.96 11.33 12.44
CA ASP A 71 6.18 10.81 13.06
C ASP A 71 6.40 9.29 12.89
N LEU A 72 5.63 8.60 12.04
CA LEU A 72 5.61 7.15 11.80
C LEU A 72 5.19 6.29 13.00
N VAL A 73 4.92 6.88 14.17
CA VAL A 73 4.59 6.16 15.41
C VAL A 73 3.15 6.37 15.82
N ASN A 74 2.66 7.59 15.70
CA ASN A 74 1.30 7.94 16.09
C ASN A 74 0.45 8.08 14.83
N CYS A 75 -0.38 7.06 14.56
CA CYS A 75 -1.26 7.04 13.40
C CYS A 75 -2.66 7.57 13.75
N THR A 76 -3.24 8.31 12.81
CA THR A 76 -4.64 8.71 12.79
C THR A 76 -5.33 7.95 11.69
N LYS A 77 -6.41 7.24 11.99
CA LYS A 77 -7.25 6.54 11.00
C LYS A 77 -8.22 7.52 10.36
N HIS A 78 -8.38 7.41 9.06
CA HIS A 78 -9.39 8.07 8.24
C HIS A 78 -10.26 6.97 7.63
N GLU A 79 -11.48 6.85 8.12
CA GLU A 79 -12.37 5.75 7.71
C GLU A 79 -13.06 6.06 6.39
N ASN A 80 -13.21 5.02 5.56
CA ASN A 80 -13.99 5.08 4.32
C ASN A 80 -13.60 6.25 3.41
N VAL A 81 -12.29 6.41 3.16
CA VAL A 81 -11.80 7.47 2.25
C VAL A 81 -12.36 7.34 0.84
N ILE A 82 -12.72 6.11 0.45
CA ILE A 82 -13.54 5.74 -0.72
C ILE A 82 -14.34 4.49 -0.38
N THR A 83 -15.54 4.39 -0.95
CA THR A 83 -16.42 3.22 -0.77
C THR A 83 -16.97 2.74 -2.11
N LYS A 84 -17.56 1.55 -2.13
CA LYS A 84 -18.30 1.04 -3.29
C LYS A 84 -19.31 2.04 -3.86
N ALA A 85 -19.95 2.84 -3.02
CA ALA A 85 -20.93 3.84 -3.46
C ALA A 85 -20.32 4.96 -4.31
N ASP A 86 -19.01 5.15 -4.21
CA ASP A 86 -18.25 6.15 -4.95
C ASP A 86 -17.72 5.64 -6.30
N ILE A 87 -17.88 4.32 -6.58
CA ILE A 87 -17.34 3.63 -7.76
C ILE A 87 -18.47 2.88 -8.46
N PRO A 88 -19.12 3.49 -9.48
CA PRO A 88 -20.35 2.93 -10.09
C PRO A 88 -20.24 1.52 -10.67
N TRP A 89 -19.04 1.12 -11.11
CA TRP A 89 -18.76 -0.17 -11.73
C TRP A 89 -18.27 -1.23 -10.74
N LEU A 90 -17.96 -0.84 -9.49
CA LEU A 90 -17.45 -1.77 -8.48
C LEU A 90 -18.57 -2.66 -7.93
N ARG A 91 -18.36 -3.96 -7.97
CA ARG A 91 -19.20 -4.95 -7.33
C ARG A 91 -18.63 -5.39 -5.98
N ARG A 92 -17.33 -5.76 -5.97
CA ARG A 92 -16.58 -6.27 -4.80
C ARG A 92 -15.07 -6.13 -5.04
N ALA A 93 -14.28 -6.63 -4.11
CA ALA A 93 -12.85 -6.83 -4.29
C ALA A 93 -12.12 -5.54 -4.66
N LEU A 94 -12.20 -4.56 -3.78
CA LEU A 94 -11.46 -3.31 -3.87
C LEU A 94 -10.07 -3.52 -3.28
N TRP A 95 -9.01 -3.52 -4.14
CA TRP A 95 -7.66 -3.98 -3.79
C TRP A 95 -6.56 -2.98 -4.09
N ALA A 96 -5.44 -3.16 -3.37
CA ALA A 96 -4.11 -2.63 -3.66
C ALA A 96 -4.13 -1.17 -4.11
N PRO A 97 -4.46 -0.25 -3.20
CA PRO A 97 -4.47 1.18 -3.53
C PRO A 97 -3.06 1.68 -3.83
N ALA A 98 -2.93 2.57 -4.81
CA ALA A 98 -1.72 3.34 -5.08
C ALA A 98 -2.06 4.82 -5.16
N ILE A 99 -1.31 5.66 -4.46
CA ILE A 99 -1.63 7.08 -4.31
C ILE A 99 -0.53 7.96 -4.90
N ILE A 100 -0.93 9.02 -5.61
CA ILE A 100 0.01 10.04 -6.06
C ILE A 100 -0.63 11.43 -5.99
N GLU A 101 0.17 12.41 -5.57
CA GLU A 101 -0.19 13.83 -5.65
C GLU A 101 0.24 14.39 -7.00
N ALA A 102 -0.69 14.98 -7.73
CA ALA A 102 -0.45 15.62 -9.01
C ALA A 102 -1.48 16.72 -9.27
N ASN A 103 -1.11 17.78 -9.98
CA ASN A 103 -2.02 18.85 -10.40
C ASN A 103 -2.82 19.48 -9.25
N GLY A 104 -2.26 19.50 -8.03
CA GLY A 104 -2.92 20.01 -6.83
C GLY A 104 -4.06 19.13 -6.33
N LYS A 105 -4.10 17.86 -6.74
CA LYS A 105 -5.08 16.84 -6.33
C LYS A 105 -4.38 15.54 -5.96
N PHE A 106 -5.15 14.63 -5.36
CA PHE A 106 -4.72 13.29 -4.98
C PHE A 106 -5.45 12.26 -5.84
N TYR A 107 -4.66 11.41 -6.50
CA TYR A 107 -5.16 10.35 -7.39
C TYR A 107 -4.94 9.01 -6.72
N LEU A 108 -6.01 8.31 -6.45
CA LEU A 108 -6.02 6.99 -5.85
C LEU A 108 -6.36 5.96 -6.93
N PHE A 109 -5.37 5.17 -7.32
CA PHE A 109 -5.57 4.03 -8.22
C PHE A 109 -5.86 2.79 -7.41
N PHE A 110 -6.65 1.87 -7.94
CA PHE A 110 -7.08 0.66 -7.25
C PHE A 110 -7.47 -0.45 -8.22
N GLY A 111 -7.29 -1.70 -7.79
CA GLY A 111 -7.92 -2.84 -8.42
C GLY A 111 -9.39 -2.97 -7.97
N GLY A 112 -10.27 -3.33 -8.87
CA GLY A 112 -11.68 -3.53 -8.56
C GLY A 112 -12.29 -4.69 -9.33
N ASN A 113 -13.15 -5.47 -8.69
CA ASN A 113 -13.77 -6.71 -9.14
C ASN A 113 -12.76 -7.84 -9.40
N ASP A 114 -13.23 -9.06 -9.34
CA ASP A 114 -12.37 -10.22 -9.57
C ASP A 114 -12.45 -10.69 -11.02
N VAL A 115 -11.57 -10.14 -11.86
CA VAL A 115 -11.50 -10.53 -13.27
C VAL A 115 -11.14 -12.01 -13.47
N HIS A 116 -10.53 -12.66 -12.47
CA HIS A 116 -10.24 -14.09 -12.48
C HIS A 116 -11.52 -14.92 -12.47
N GLU A 117 -12.56 -14.45 -11.79
CA GLU A 117 -13.91 -15.04 -11.79
C GLU A 117 -14.76 -14.58 -12.98
N GLY A 118 -14.16 -13.92 -13.98
CA GLY A 118 -14.85 -13.44 -15.17
C GLY A 118 -15.66 -12.17 -14.96
N GLU A 119 -15.44 -11.45 -13.86
CA GLU A 119 -16.10 -10.17 -13.61
C GLU A 119 -15.51 -9.07 -14.48
N VAL A 120 -16.34 -8.15 -14.93
CA VAL A 120 -15.87 -6.91 -15.57
C VAL A 120 -15.27 -6.00 -14.50
N GLY A 121 -13.96 -5.78 -14.57
CA GLY A 121 -13.22 -5.04 -13.57
C GLY A 121 -11.84 -4.65 -14.09
N GLY A 122 -10.92 -4.38 -13.17
CA GLY A 122 -9.56 -4.00 -13.47
C GLY A 122 -9.09 -2.79 -12.66
N ILE A 123 -8.21 -1.97 -13.22
CA ILE A 123 -7.62 -0.83 -12.52
C ILE A 123 -8.48 0.41 -12.73
N GLY A 124 -8.97 1.00 -11.63
CA GLY A 124 -9.68 2.27 -11.60
C GLY A 124 -8.82 3.42 -11.08
N VAL A 125 -9.34 4.63 -11.20
CA VAL A 125 -8.75 5.84 -10.64
C VAL A 125 -9.82 6.73 -10.03
N ALA A 126 -9.60 7.17 -8.79
CA ALA A 126 -10.44 8.12 -8.09
C ALA A 126 -9.64 9.36 -7.68
N VAL A 127 -10.31 10.49 -7.54
CA VAL A 127 -9.67 11.78 -7.29
C VAL A 127 -10.28 12.45 -6.06
N SER A 128 -9.43 13.13 -5.28
CA SER A 128 -9.82 13.97 -4.15
C SER A 128 -8.98 15.25 -4.11
N ASP A 129 -9.51 16.30 -3.48
CA ASP A 129 -8.77 17.52 -3.17
C ASP A 129 -7.96 17.42 -1.88
N ARG A 130 -8.09 16.30 -1.13
CA ARG A 130 -7.40 16.05 0.13
C ARG A 130 -6.95 14.59 0.24
N PRO A 131 -5.80 14.32 0.87
CA PRO A 131 -5.30 12.94 0.99
C PRO A 131 -6.22 12.02 1.82
N GLU A 132 -6.98 12.57 2.77
CA GLU A 132 -7.97 11.82 3.54
C GLU A 132 -9.31 11.62 2.82
N GLY A 133 -9.42 12.06 1.58
CA GLY A 133 -10.67 11.94 0.81
C GLY A 133 -11.74 13.00 1.17
N PRO A 134 -13.02 12.77 0.82
CA PRO A 134 -13.50 11.59 0.10
C PRO A 134 -13.00 11.54 -1.35
N TYR A 135 -12.67 10.35 -1.82
CA TYR A 135 -12.33 10.11 -3.22
C TYR A 135 -13.58 9.78 -4.03
N LYS A 136 -13.57 10.16 -5.30
CA LYS A 136 -14.64 9.84 -6.26
C LYS A 136 -14.04 9.24 -7.52
N ASP A 137 -14.64 8.18 -8.03
CA ASP A 137 -14.25 7.58 -9.31
C ASP A 137 -14.25 8.64 -10.40
N ALA A 138 -13.15 8.77 -11.12
CA ALA A 138 -12.95 9.84 -12.09
C ALA A 138 -13.49 9.51 -13.48
N LEU A 139 -13.70 8.22 -13.80
CA LEU A 139 -14.00 7.77 -15.17
C LEU A 139 -15.36 7.09 -15.32
N GLY A 140 -16.00 6.66 -14.24
CA GLY A 140 -17.21 5.84 -14.29
C GLY A 140 -17.02 4.43 -14.86
N LYS A 141 -15.76 4.04 -15.06
CA LYS A 141 -15.33 2.74 -15.61
C LYS A 141 -13.86 2.49 -15.25
N PRO A 142 -13.35 1.26 -15.34
CA PRO A 142 -11.92 1.01 -15.20
C PRO A 142 -11.09 1.78 -16.24
N LEU A 143 -9.92 2.26 -15.84
CA LEU A 143 -8.89 2.80 -16.73
C LEU A 143 -8.26 1.69 -17.57
N ILE A 144 -8.03 0.53 -16.95
CA ILE A 144 -7.54 -0.70 -17.60
C ILE A 144 -8.50 -1.82 -17.22
N ASN A 145 -9.17 -2.41 -18.21
CA ASN A 145 -10.18 -3.47 -18.03
C ASN A 145 -9.91 -4.71 -18.87
N GLU A 146 -8.72 -4.84 -19.40
CA GLU A 146 -8.33 -5.94 -20.28
C GLU A 146 -7.05 -6.62 -19.78
N ILE A 147 -6.90 -7.90 -20.10
CA ILE A 147 -5.69 -8.68 -19.87
C ILE A 147 -4.75 -8.42 -21.04
N VAL A 148 -3.66 -7.70 -20.78
CA VAL A 148 -2.64 -7.37 -21.77
C VAL A 148 -1.36 -8.13 -21.44
N ASN A 149 -0.71 -8.75 -22.42
CA ASN A 149 0.52 -9.54 -22.26
C ASN A 149 0.39 -10.62 -21.14
N GLY A 150 -0.81 -11.13 -20.89
CA GLY A 150 -1.08 -12.10 -19.82
C GLY A 150 -1.20 -11.52 -18.41
N ALA A 151 -0.99 -10.24 -18.21
CA ALA A 151 -1.07 -9.60 -16.91
C ALA A 151 -2.50 -9.39 -16.45
N GLN A 152 -2.84 -9.85 -15.26
CA GLN A 152 -4.07 -9.46 -14.58
C GLN A 152 -3.99 -7.95 -14.27
N PRO A 153 -5.04 -7.16 -14.59
CA PRO A 153 -5.05 -5.72 -14.34
C PRO A 153 -5.31 -5.41 -12.86
N ILE A 154 -4.30 -5.63 -12.03
CA ILE A 154 -4.27 -5.39 -10.58
C ILE A 154 -2.91 -4.86 -10.13
N ASP A 155 -2.81 -4.49 -8.88
CA ASP A 155 -1.56 -4.18 -8.16
C ASP A 155 -0.74 -3.11 -8.87
N GLN A 156 -1.40 -2.03 -9.22
CA GLN A 156 -0.77 -0.93 -9.91
C GLN A 156 0.06 -0.07 -8.95
N PHE A 157 1.19 0.40 -9.44
CA PHE A 157 2.02 1.42 -8.82
C PHE A 157 2.26 2.56 -9.81
N VAL A 158 2.07 3.81 -9.38
CA VAL A 158 2.30 4.98 -10.23
C VAL A 158 3.58 5.67 -9.82
N PHE A 159 4.46 5.82 -10.78
CA PHE A 159 5.78 6.42 -10.62
C PHE A 159 5.91 7.66 -11.52
N ARG A 160 6.40 8.77 -10.94
CA ARG A 160 6.78 9.96 -11.71
C ARG A 160 8.29 10.00 -11.82
N ASP A 161 8.81 9.96 -13.05
CA ASP A 161 10.25 10.06 -13.28
C ASP A 161 10.72 11.53 -13.35
N ASP A 162 12.04 11.75 -13.41
CA ASP A 162 12.66 13.07 -13.39
C ASP A 162 12.33 13.91 -14.63
N ASP A 163 11.95 13.27 -15.73
CA ASP A 163 11.43 13.94 -16.94
C ASP A 163 10.01 14.50 -16.78
N GLY A 164 9.37 14.19 -15.64
CA GLY A 164 8.00 14.58 -15.31
C GLY A 164 6.93 13.66 -15.87
N GLN A 165 7.29 12.61 -16.63
CA GLN A 165 6.34 11.63 -17.15
C GLN A 165 5.87 10.70 -16.02
N TYR A 166 4.58 10.39 -16.01
CA TYR A 166 3.98 9.40 -15.13
C TYR A 166 3.92 8.04 -15.82
N TYR A 167 4.41 7.04 -15.13
CA TYR A 167 4.37 5.64 -15.55
C TYR A 167 3.55 4.84 -14.55
N MET A 168 2.75 3.89 -15.05
CA MET A 168 2.09 2.90 -14.23
C MET A 168 2.70 1.54 -14.51
N PHE A 169 3.16 0.89 -13.44
CA PHE A 169 3.57 -0.52 -13.42
C PHE A 169 2.43 -1.32 -12.82
N TYR A 170 2.03 -2.43 -13.43
CA TYR A 170 0.94 -3.23 -12.90
C TYR A 170 1.02 -4.67 -13.39
N GLY A 171 0.40 -5.57 -12.66
CA GLY A 171 0.11 -6.89 -13.16
C GLY A 171 0.22 -7.99 -12.12
N GLY A 172 -0.74 -8.88 -12.14
CA GLY A 172 -0.72 -10.19 -11.51
C GLY A 172 -0.42 -11.30 -12.52
N TRP A 173 -0.63 -12.56 -12.09
CA TRP A 173 -0.47 -13.77 -12.90
C TRP A 173 0.90 -13.95 -13.53
N ARG A 174 1.96 -13.46 -12.86
CA ARG A 174 3.37 -13.57 -13.25
C ARG A 174 3.76 -12.71 -14.45
N HIS A 175 2.96 -11.72 -14.81
CA HIS A 175 3.22 -10.77 -15.87
C HIS A 175 3.16 -9.34 -15.34
N CYS A 176 4.11 -8.51 -15.75
CA CYS A 176 4.17 -7.10 -15.39
C CYS A 176 4.20 -6.23 -16.63
N ASN A 177 3.27 -5.30 -16.70
CA ASN A 177 3.24 -4.27 -17.73
C ASN A 177 3.68 -2.91 -17.19
N VAL A 178 4.18 -2.07 -18.10
CA VAL A 178 4.30 -0.63 -17.89
C VAL A 178 3.54 0.11 -18.97
N CYS A 179 2.88 1.21 -18.60
CA CYS A 179 2.26 2.16 -19.52
C CYS A 179 2.59 3.60 -19.12
N LYS A 180 2.48 4.52 -20.09
CA LYS A 180 2.54 5.97 -19.85
C LYS A 180 1.15 6.51 -19.54
N LEU A 181 1.03 7.31 -18.49
CA LEU A 181 -0.19 8.03 -18.18
C LEU A 181 -0.15 9.43 -18.79
N SER A 182 -1.31 9.93 -19.19
CA SER A 182 -1.48 11.33 -19.57
C SER A 182 -1.17 12.29 -18.41
N PRO A 183 -0.87 13.56 -18.66
CA PRO A 183 -0.57 14.54 -17.60
C PRO A 183 -1.68 14.70 -16.56
N ASP A 184 -2.94 14.43 -16.91
CA ASP A 184 -4.09 14.44 -16.01
C ASP A 184 -4.32 13.09 -15.29
N LEU A 185 -3.49 12.07 -15.59
CA LEU A 185 -3.53 10.72 -15.02
C LEU A 185 -4.80 9.91 -15.31
N LEU A 186 -5.64 10.37 -16.24
CA LEU A 186 -6.96 9.78 -16.52
C LEU A 186 -7.00 8.96 -17.82
N SER A 187 -5.89 8.87 -18.55
CA SER A 187 -5.79 8.09 -19.78
C SER A 187 -4.37 7.53 -19.99
N ILE A 188 -4.29 6.52 -20.87
CA ILE A 188 -3.02 5.89 -21.24
C ILE A 188 -2.56 6.49 -22.58
N VAL A 189 -1.32 6.96 -22.61
CA VAL A 189 -0.67 7.54 -23.78
C VAL A 189 0.15 6.46 -24.47
N PRO A 190 0.01 6.28 -25.81
CA PRO A 190 0.84 5.34 -26.53
C PRO A 190 2.33 5.70 -26.47
N TRP A 191 3.17 4.69 -26.52
CA TRP A 191 4.61 4.83 -26.74
C TRP A 191 4.88 5.26 -28.19
N GLU A 192 6.13 5.59 -28.50
CA GLU A 192 6.56 6.03 -29.84
C GLU A 192 6.34 4.94 -30.91
N ASP A 193 6.36 3.67 -30.53
CA ASP A 193 6.06 2.52 -31.39
C ASP A 193 4.55 2.27 -31.59
N GLY A 194 3.70 3.13 -31.00
CA GLY A 194 2.24 3.04 -31.06
C GLY A 194 1.61 2.07 -30.06
N GLN A 195 2.40 1.29 -29.32
CA GLN A 195 1.87 0.41 -28.27
C GLN A 195 1.46 1.22 -27.04
N LYS A 196 0.46 0.75 -26.31
CA LYS A 196 0.04 1.36 -25.04
C LYS A 196 0.76 0.72 -23.84
N PHE A 197 1.11 -0.54 -23.95
CA PHE A 197 1.67 -1.35 -22.88
C PHE A 197 2.92 -2.07 -23.34
N HIS A 198 3.97 -2.06 -22.52
CA HIS A 198 5.14 -2.89 -22.70
C HIS A 198 5.24 -3.88 -21.54
N GLU A 199 5.52 -5.13 -21.85
CA GLU A 199 5.81 -6.12 -20.82
C GLU A 199 7.25 -5.93 -20.33
N ILE A 200 7.40 -5.86 -19.00
CA ILE A 200 8.68 -5.68 -18.32
C ILE A 200 8.88 -6.67 -17.18
N THR A 201 8.25 -7.82 -17.24
CA THR A 201 8.37 -8.87 -16.22
C THR A 201 9.83 -9.13 -15.87
N PRO A 202 10.29 -8.80 -14.63
CA PRO A 202 11.71 -8.77 -14.30
C PRO A 202 12.32 -10.15 -14.11
N SER A 203 11.50 -11.17 -13.87
CA SER A 203 11.91 -12.52 -13.50
C SER A 203 10.76 -13.50 -13.69
N LYS A 204 11.08 -14.75 -14.00
CA LYS A 204 10.10 -15.87 -14.01
C LYS A 204 9.43 -16.12 -12.65
N GLU A 205 10.04 -15.62 -11.56
CA GLU A 205 9.52 -15.73 -10.19
C GLU A 205 8.63 -14.54 -9.82
N TYR A 206 8.48 -13.53 -10.69
CA TYR A 206 7.52 -12.45 -10.48
C TYR A 206 6.10 -13.01 -10.35
N VAL A 207 5.34 -12.48 -9.42
CA VAL A 207 3.92 -12.85 -9.26
C VAL A 207 3.04 -11.63 -9.41
N GLU A 208 3.29 -10.56 -8.63
CA GLU A 208 2.45 -9.36 -8.54
C GLU A 208 3.13 -8.25 -7.72
N GLY A 209 2.43 -7.15 -7.45
CA GLY A 209 2.83 -6.08 -6.55
C GLY A 209 4.12 -5.36 -6.97
N PRO A 210 4.19 -4.84 -8.21
CA PRO A 210 5.36 -4.09 -8.66
C PRO A 210 5.47 -2.76 -7.91
N PHE A 211 6.71 -2.39 -7.58
CA PHE A 211 7.06 -1.12 -6.97
C PHE A 211 8.37 -0.60 -7.53
N MET A 212 8.48 0.69 -7.80
CA MET A 212 9.69 1.32 -8.31
C MET A 212 10.20 2.38 -7.35
N LEU A 213 11.48 2.27 -6.96
CA LEU A 213 12.19 3.30 -6.21
C LEU A 213 13.36 3.81 -7.06
N LYS A 214 13.52 5.12 -7.15
CA LYS A 214 14.72 5.75 -7.74
C LYS A 214 15.62 6.25 -6.63
N ARG A 215 16.90 5.86 -6.65
CA ARG A 215 17.91 6.31 -5.70
C ARG A 215 19.27 6.43 -6.39
N ASN A 216 19.93 7.59 -6.24
CA ASN A 216 21.26 7.85 -6.81
C ASN A 216 21.37 7.51 -8.32
N GLY A 217 20.32 7.86 -9.09
CA GLY A 217 20.28 7.62 -10.53
C GLY A 217 20.03 6.16 -10.95
N LYS A 218 19.83 5.27 -9.99
CA LYS A 218 19.47 3.86 -10.25
C LYS A 218 18.00 3.61 -9.93
N TYR A 219 17.39 2.68 -10.66
CA TYR A 219 16.03 2.22 -10.48
C TYR A 219 16.03 0.87 -9.77
N TYR A 220 15.32 0.80 -8.66
CA TYR A 220 15.12 -0.40 -7.86
C TYR A 220 13.72 -0.89 -8.13
N PHE A 221 13.60 -1.89 -8.97
CA PHE A 221 12.34 -2.52 -9.26
C PHE A 221 12.12 -3.66 -8.27
N MET A 222 11.04 -3.59 -7.51
CA MET A 222 10.69 -4.53 -6.45
C MET A 222 9.34 -5.17 -6.77
N TRP A 223 9.13 -6.41 -6.33
CA TRP A 223 7.88 -7.16 -6.59
C TRP A 223 7.69 -8.28 -5.59
N SER A 224 6.47 -8.85 -5.57
CA SER A 224 6.15 -10.02 -4.77
C SER A 224 6.39 -11.32 -5.54
N GLN A 225 6.86 -12.33 -4.81
CA GLN A 225 7.02 -13.72 -5.25
C GLN A 225 6.26 -14.66 -4.32
N GLY A 226 5.86 -15.84 -4.85
CA GLY A 226 5.06 -16.82 -4.12
C GLY A 226 3.58 -16.50 -4.14
N GLY A 227 2.74 -17.40 -3.62
CA GLY A 227 1.30 -17.17 -3.50
C GLY A 227 0.97 -16.33 -2.27
N TRP A 228 0.11 -15.33 -2.40
CA TRP A 228 -0.24 -14.40 -1.30
C TRP A 228 -0.84 -15.10 -0.07
N THR A 229 -1.50 -16.24 -0.24
CA THR A 229 -2.00 -17.08 0.86
C THR A 229 -0.94 -18.00 1.45
N GLY A 230 0.20 -18.16 0.75
CA GLY A 230 1.29 -19.05 1.15
C GLY A 230 2.20 -18.46 2.22
N PRO A 231 2.97 -19.31 2.94
CA PRO A 231 3.93 -18.84 3.93
C PRO A 231 5.16 -18.18 3.29
N ASP A 232 5.47 -18.52 2.02
CA ASP A 232 6.67 -18.11 1.30
C ASP A 232 6.48 -16.85 0.45
N TYR A 233 5.32 -16.19 0.56
CA TYR A 233 5.10 -14.89 -0.05
C TYR A 233 6.17 -13.91 0.46
N CYS A 234 6.87 -13.24 -0.47
CA CYS A 234 8.08 -12.49 -0.16
C CYS A 234 8.29 -11.36 -1.14
N VAL A 235 9.25 -10.46 -0.86
CA VAL A 235 9.66 -9.38 -1.75
C VAL A 235 11.04 -9.66 -2.31
N ALA A 236 11.17 -9.56 -3.63
CA ALA A 236 12.44 -9.57 -4.36
C ALA A 236 12.66 -8.25 -5.09
N TYR A 237 13.89 -8.03 -5.58
CA TYR A 237 14.22 -6.81 -6.30
C TYR A 237 15.30 -7.00 -7.34
N ALA A 238 15.37 -6.04 -8.25
CA ALA A 238 16.39 -5.88 -9.27
C ALA A 238 16.82 -4.42 -9.37
N ILE A 239 17.97 -4.17 -9.95
CA ILE A 239 18.51 -2.82 -10.20
C ILE A 239 18.70 -2.63 -11.70
N SER A 240 18.40 -1.41 -12.18
CA SER A 240 18.58 -0.99 -13.56
C SER A 240 19.04 0.47 -13.65
N ASP A 241 19.57 0.85 -14.82
CA ASP A 241 19.84 2.24 -15.21
C ASP A 241 18.61 2.92 -15.84
N SER A 242 17.57 2.15 -16.13
CA SER A 242 16.33 2.61 -16.73
C SER A 242 15.12 2.05 -15.97
N PRO A 243 14.00 2.77 -15.86
CA PRO A 243 12.78 2.24 -15.24
C PRO A 243 12.16 1.06 -16.03
N PHE A 244 12.65 0.80 -17.23
CA PHE A 244 12.15 -0.25 -18.14
C PHE A 244 13.12 -1.43 -18.28
N GLY A 245 14.18 -1.45 -17.48
CA GLY A 245 15.25 -2.44 -17.59
C GLY A 245 16.33 -2.08 -18.62
N PRO A 246 17.24 -3.02 -18.97
CA PRO A 246 17.26 -4.39 -18.45
C PRO A 246 17.54 -4.46 -16.94
N PHE A 247 16.84 -5.37 -16.27
CA PHE A 247 16.92 -5.53 -14.82
C PHE A 247 17.98 -6.55 -14.40
N THR A 248 18.88 -6.15 -13.49
CA THR A 248 19.84 -7.05 -12.85
C THR A 248 19.28 -7.54 -11.53
N LEU A 249 18.90 -8.81 -11.47
CA LEU A 249 18.35 -9.45 -10.27
C LEU A 249 19.35 -9.40 -9.11
N LYS A 250 18.86 -9.07 -7.91
CA LYS A 250 19.66 -8.99 -6.69
C LYS A 250 19.23 -10.01 -5.63
N GLY A 251 17.98 -10.45 -5.67
CA GLY A 251 17.45 -11.46 -4.74
C GLY A 251 16.31 -10.97 -3.90
N LYS A 252 16.03 -11.71 -2.83
CA LYS A 252 14.94 -11.43 -1.90
C LYS A 252 15.41 -10.52 -0.79
N ILE A 253 14.60 -9.52 -0.47
CA ILE A 253 14.87 -8.56 0.61
C ILE A 253 13.95 -8.73 1.82
N LEU A 254 12.75 -9.27 1.62
CA LEU A 254 11.79 -9.54 2.70
C LEU A 254 11.26 -10.95 2.53
N GLN A 255 11.36 -11.76 3.58
CA GLN A 255 10.92 -13.14 3.59
C GLN A 255 10.33 -13.47 4.96
N ARG A 256 9.64 -14.61 5.07
CA ARG A 256 9.17 -15.12 6.37
C ARG A 256 10.29 -15.21 7.40
N ASP A 257 9.95 -14.98 8.63
CA ASP A 257 10.74 -15.27 9.83
C ASP A 257 9.88 -16.13 10.75
N GLU A 258 10.27 -17.38 10.96
CA GLU A 258 9.48 -18.36 11.72
C GLU A 258 9.30 -18.00 13.20
N SER A 259 10.07 -17.04 13.70
CA SER A 259 9.90 -16.49 15.05
C SER A 259 8.98 -15.25 15.11
N ILE A 260 8.60 -14.68 13.96
CA ILE A 260 7.86 -13.41 13.91
C ILE A 260 6.60 -13.51 13.08
N ALA A 261 6.71 -13.88 11.78
CA ALA A 261 5.60 -13.89 10.85
C ALA A 261 5.94 -14.64 9.55
N ARG A 262 4.91 -14.94 8.78
CA ARG A 262 5.00 -15.56 7.44
C ARG A 262 4.22 -14.75 6.41
N GLY A 263 4.39 -15.10 5.13
CA GLY A 263 3.66 -14.47 4.03
C GLY A 263 3.87 -12.97 3.98
N ALA A 264 5.13 -12.51 4.15
CA ALA A 264 5.49 -11.10 4.13
C ALA A 264 5.75 -10.65 2.70
N GLY A 265 4.91 -9.77 2.17
CA GLY A 265 5.02 -9.29 0.79
C GLY A 265 4.14 -8.08 0.53
N HIS A 266 3.90 -7.81 -0.72
CA HIS A 266 3.18 -6.66 -1.27
C HIS A 266 3.44 -5.38 -0.45
N HIS A 267 4.42 -4.62 -0.89
CA HIS A 267 5.07 -3.58 -0.10
C HIS A 267 5.11 -2.26 -0.86
N SER A 268 5.42 -1.24 -0.13
CA SER A 268 5.87 0.05 -0.63
C SER A 268 7.07 0.54 0.16
N VAL A 269 7.73 1.60 -0.29
CA VAL A 269 8.87 2.20 0.39
C VAL A 269 8.63 3.70 0.58
N ILE A 270 8.81 4.17 1.80
CA ILE A 270 8.82 5.61 2.11
C ILE A 270 10.26 6.07 2.31
N GLN A 271 10.66 7.12 1.58
CA GLN A 271 11.83 7.91 1.90
C GLN A 271 11.47 9.05 2.85
N VAL A 272 12.26 9.27 3.90
CA VAL A 272 12.10 10.44 4.75
C VAL A 272 12.55 11.68 3.96
N PRO A 273 11.71 12.72 3.80
CA PRO A 273 12.05 13.89 3.03
C PRO A 273 13.37 14.55 3.49
N GLY A 274 14.27 14.79 2.53
CA GLY A 274 15.57 15.41 2.77
C GLY A 274 16.60 14.52 3.47
N LYS A 275 16.37 13.20 3.56
CA LYS A 275 17.30 12.24 4.14
C LYS A 275 17.48 11.01 3.26
N ASP A 276 18.65 10.38 3.37
CA ASP A 276 18.89 9.02 2.84
C ASP A 276 18.45 7.98 3.88
N GLU A 277 17.19 8.04 4.28
CA GLU A 277 16.55 7.18 5.29
C GLU A 277 15.26 6.62 4.72
N TYR A 278 15.14 5.29 4.69
CA TYR A 278 14.07 4.58 4.01
C TYR A 278 13.40 3.58 4.96
N TYR A 279 12.11 3.41 4.76
CA TYR A 279 11.28 2.43 5.47
C TYR A 279 10.48 1.63 4.46
N ILE A 280 10.46 0.30 4.63
CA ILE A 280 9.55 -0.58 3.91
C ILE A 280 8.26 -0.74 4.71
N ILE A 281 7.13 -0.53 4.06
CA ILE A 281 5.79 -0.81 4.57
C ILE A 281 5.28 -2.02 3.81
N TYR A 282 4.82 -3.02 4.52
CA TYR A 282 4.46 -4.32 3.95
C TYR A 282 3.38 -5.00 4.76
N HIS A 283 2.70 -5.97 4.18
CA HIS A 283 1.87 -6.83 5.01
C HIS A 283 2.60 -8.12 5.39
N ARG A 284 2.19 -8.69 6.51
CA ARG A 284 2.58 -10.03 6.95
C ARG A 284 1.43 -10.71 7.66
N ARG A 285 1.50 -12.03 7.80
CA ARG A 285 0.53 -12.81 8.55
C ARG A 285 1.16 -13.30 9.84
N PRO A 286 0.53 -13.03 11.04
CA PRO A 286 0.98 -13.57 12.31
C PRO A 286 1.08 -15.10 12.27
N LEU A 287 1.99 -15.70 13.06
CA LEU A 287 2.27 -17.13 12.99
C LEU A 287 1.06 -18.00 13.36
N GLU A 288 0.22 -17.53 14.28
CA GLU A 288 -0.98 -18.20 14.76
C GLU A 288 -2.13 -18.18 13.76
N GLU A 289 -2.11 -17.22 12.83
CA GLU A 289 -3.19 -17.00 11.88
C GLU A 289 -3.17 -18.01 10.74
N ARG A 290 -4.34 -18.56 10.40
CA ARG A 290 -4.51 -19.55 9.32
C ARG A 290 -5.24 -18.98 8.10
N ASP A 291 -6.09 -17.98 8.32
CA ASP A 291 -6.82 -17.32 7.25
C ASP A 291 -5.86 -16.46 6.39
N GLY A 292 -5.94 -16.60 5.08
CA GLY A 292 -5.17 -15.81 4.13
C GLY A 292 -5.44 -14.30 4.24
N ASN A 293 -6.63 -13.91 4.67
CA ASN A 293 -7.04 -12.52 4.86
C ASN A 293 -6.57 -11.91 6.18
N HIS A 294 -6.09 -12.72 7.13
CA HIS A 294 -5.58 -12.19 8.39
C HIS A 294 -4.17 -11.62 8.22
N ARG A 295 -4.06 -10.60 7.36
CA ARG A 295 -2.82 -9.87 7.08
C ARG A 295 -2.80 -8.56 7.86
N VAL A 296 -1.64 -8.22 8.40
CA VAL A 296 -1.42 -6.99 9.18
C VAL A 296 -0.36 -6.13 8.53
N THR A 297 -0.55 -4.82 8.53
CA THR A 297 0.40 -3.85 7.97
C THR A 297 1.50 -3.53 8.97
N CYS A 298 2.74 -3.64 8.52
CA CYS A 298 3.96 -3.45 9.30
C CYS A 298 4.91 -2.47 8.63
N ILE A 299 5.86 -1.95 9.42
CA ILE A 299 6.92 -1.06 8.95
C ILE A 299 8.25 -1.44 9.60
N ASP A 300 9.30 -1.54 8.78
CA ASP A 300 10.68 -1.73 9.26
C ASP A 300 11.65 -0.90 8.41
N LYS A 301 12.91 -0.81 8.83
CA LYS A 301 13.93 -0.08 8.07
C LYS A 301 14.28 -0.81 6.78
N LEU A 302 14.42 -0.04 5.70
CA LEU A 302 15.08 -0.47 4.47
C LEU A 302 16.49 0.15 4.46
N VAL A 303 17.52 -0.69 4.44
CA VAL A 303 18.91 -0.27 4.56
C VAL A 303 19.68 -0.61 3.28
N PHE A 304 20.40 0.38 2.75
CA PHE A 304 21.27 0.21 1.59
C PHE A 304 22.71 -0.04 2.03
N ASN A 305 23.41 -0.93 1.34
CA ASN A 305 24.86 -1.10 1.43
C ASN A 305 25.59 0.02 0.66
N GLU A 306 26.89 0.14 0.85
CA GLU A 306 27.72 1.12 0.13
C GLU A 306 27.72 0.90 -1.39
N ASP A 307 27.59 -0.35 -1.83
CA ASP A 307 27.49 -0.71 -3.26
C ASP A 307 26.10 -0.46 -3.87
N GLY A 308 25.16 0.08 -3.07
CA GLY A 308 23.79 0.35 -3.47
C GLY A 308 22.84 -0.85 -3.40
N THR A 309 23.31 -2.04 -3.03
CA THR A 309 22.39 -3.17 -2.78
C THR A 309 21.58 -2.96 -1.51
N ILE A 310 20.41 -3.61 -1.43
CA ILE A 310 19.54 -3.54 -0.26
C ILE A 310 19.88 -4.70 0.67
N GLN A 311 20.05 -4.41 1.97
CA GLN A 311 20.20 -5.43 2.99
C GLN A 311 18.89 -6.21 3.19
N PRO A 312 18.93 -7.50 3.52
CA PRO A 312 17.73 -8.22 3.94
C PRO A 312 17.01 -7.48 5.08
N VAL A 313 15.71 -7.24 4.88
CA VAL A 313 14.87 -6.57 5.87
C VAL A 313 14.73 -7.45 7.11
N LYS A 314 15.05 -6.89 8.26
CA LYS A 314 14.82 -7.55 9.54
C LYS A 314 13.42 -7.19 10.01
N MET A 315 12.49 -8.13 9.94
CA MET A 315 11.18 -7.99 10.55
C MET A 315 11.29 -7.83 12.06
N THR A 316 10.49 -6.94 12.64
CA THR A 316 10.45 -6.71 14.10
C THR A 316 9.02 -6.68 14.63
N PHE A 317 8.83 -6.83 15.93
CA PHE A 317 7.59 -6.51 16.63
C PHE A 317 7.55 -5.04 17.05
N GLU A 318 8.72 -4.44 17.23
CA GLU A 318 8.86 -3.05 17.69
C GLU A 318 8.55 -2.03 16.62
N GLY A 319 8.77 -2.38 15.34
CA GLY A 319 8.65 -1.42 14.24
C GLY A 319 9.75 -0.34 14.28
N VAL A 320 9.38 0.90 14.01
CA VAL A 320 10.34 1.99 13.83
C VAL A 320 10.20 3.07 14.90
N LYS A 321 11.29 3.80 15.15
CA LYS A 321 11.31 4.98 16.02
C LYS A 321 10.68 6.18 15.32
N LYS A 322 10.36 7.20 16.11
CA LYS A 322 9.83 8.46 15.58
C LYS A 322 10.79 9.09 14.56
N SER A 323 10.28 9.34 13.37
CA SER A 323 10.95 10.11 12.35
C SER A 323 10.01 11.22 11.87
N LYS A 324 10.32 12.47 12.22
CA LYS A 324 9.51 13.63 11.84
C LYS A 324 9.99 14.17 10.50
N ILE A 325 9.03 14.56 9.66
CA ILE A 325 9.30 15.36 8.47
C ILE A 325 9.71 16.76 8.96
N ARG A 326 10.89 17.21 8.56
CA ARG A 326 11.32 18.59 8.81
C ARG A 326 10.66 19.49 7.78
N LYS A 327 10.14 20.63 8.28
CA LYS A 327 9.63 21.70 7.42
C LYS A 327 10.79 22.43 6.76
#